data_688a63a063e2617b035b58ce33404103
#
_entry.id   688a63a063e2617b035b58ce33404103
#
_cell.length_a   1.000
_cell.length_b   1.000
_cell.length_c   1.000
_cell.angle_alpha   90.00
_cell.angle_beta   90.00
_cell.angle_gamma   90.00
#
_symmetry.space_group_name_H-M   'P 1'
#
loop_
_entity.id
_entity.type
_entity.pdbx_description
1 polymer ?
#
loop_
_entity_poly.entity_id
_entity_poly.type
_entity_poly.pdbx_seq_one_letter_code
_entity_poly.pdbx_strand_id
1 'polypeptide(L)'
;FMLTPEEERLAALYGLDHEQLAWRRWAIENNCGGDVELFRQEYPACPEEAFLSTGSCIFDKAALMARLQALEPPMRRVRFEYAEHGGLLTLLGAVDDKAGPVLIYREPEPGKPYVLGGDTAGDGSDNFTGQVLDNTTGGQVAVLKQPFDEDEYARQMMCLGYFYNTALLGIEANFSTFPIKECTRLGYPRQYAREVTDSYTQRLERRY
;
A
#
# COMPACT_ATOMS: atom_id res chain seq x y z
N PHE A 1 -37.83 -24.17 6.58
CA PHE A 1 -36.38 -23.93 6.54
C PHE A 1 -36.09 -22.65 7.34
N MET A 2 -35.52 -22.81 8.54
CA MET A 2 -35.11 -21.67 9.37
C MET A 2 -33.65 -21.35 9.08
N LEU A 3 -33.36 -20.08 8.81
CA LEU A 3 -32.00 -19.60 8.61
C LEU A 3 -31.27 -19.42 9.95
N THR A 4 -30.00 -19.66 9.95
CA THR A 4 -29.13 -19.24 11.05
C THR A 4 -28.79 -17.75 10.93
N PRO A 5 -28.35 -17.06 12.00
CA PRO A 5 -27.93 -15.65 11.91
C PRO A 5 -26.80 -15.41 10.89
N GLU A 6 -25.95 -16.39 10.65
CA GLU A 6 -24.91 -16.34 9.61
C GLU A 6 -25.54 -16.39 8.21
N GLU A 7 -26.48 -17.29 7.99
CA GLU A 7 -27.16 -17.43 6.70
C GLU A 7 -28.04 -16.22 6.37
N GLU A 8 -28.69 -15.61 7.37
CA GLU A 8 -29.40 -14.35 7.19
C GLU A 8 -28.47 -13.23 6.72
N ARG A 9 -27.27 -13.15 7.29
CA ARG A 9 -26.24 -12.20 6.85
C ARG A 9 -25.76 -12.50 5.44
N LEU A 10 -25.47 -13.76 5.11
CA LEU A 10 -25.03 -14.14 3.78
C LEU A 10 -26.11 -13.87 2.73
N ALA A 11 -27.38 -14.18 3.04
CA ALA A 11 -28.53 -13.89 2.19
C ALA A 11 -28.65 -12.38 1.92
N ALA A 12 -28.54 -11.56 2.95
CA ALA A 12 -28.62 -10.11 2.82
C ALA A 12 -27.43 -9.52 2.04
N LEU A 13 -26.21 -10.05 2.22
CA LEU A 13 -24.99 -9.53 1.63
C LEU A 13 -24.85 -9.91 0.14
N TYR A 14 -25.20 -11.14 -0.21
CA TYR A 14 -24.99 -11.72 -1.55
C TYR A 14 -26.29 -12.02 -2.31
N GLY A 15 -27.46 -11.73 -1.73
CA GLY A 15 -28.74 -11.98 -2.36
C GLY A 15 -29.07 -13.46 -2.51
N LEU A 16 -28.59 -14.33 -1.61
CA LEU A 16 -28.77 -15.76 -1.70
C LEU A 16 -30.23 -16.15 -1.39
N ASP A 17 -30.75 -17.08 -2.19
CA ASP A 17 -32.06 -17.68 -1.95
C ASP A 17 -31.98 -18.92 -1.01
N HIS A 18 -33.16 -19.46 -0.67
CA HIS A 18 -33.25 -20.61 0.21
C HIS A 18 -32.66 -21.89 -0.39
N GLU A 19 -32.67 -22.03 -1.72
CA GLU A 19 -32.11 -23.20 -2.41
C GLU A 19 -30.59 -23.17 -2.35
N GLN A 20 -29.99 -22.00 -2.55
CA GLN A 20 -28.55 -21.80 -2.46
C GLN A 20 -28.04 -22.03 -1.02
N LEU A 21 -28.78 -21.56 -0.02
CA LEU A 21 -28.44 -21.79 1.39
C LEU A 21 -28.62 -23.27 1.79
N ALA A 22 -29.65 -23.95 1.26
CA ALA A 22 -29.84 -25.37 1.46
C ALA A 22 -28.69 -26.19 0.82
N TRP A 23 -28.31 -25.82 -0.42
CA TRP A 23 -27.14 -26.39 -1.09
C TRP A 23 -25.84 -26.17 -0.28
N ARG A 24 -25.64 -24.97 0.26
CA ARG A 24 -24.48 -24.66 1.12
C ARG A 24 -24.40 -25.62 2.32
N ARG A 25 -25.49 -25.84 3.05
CA ARG A 25 -25.53 -26.80 4.16
C ARG A 25 -25.20 -28.21 3.69
N TRP A 26 -25.81 -28.64 2.58
CA TRP A 26 -25.54 -29.95 2.02
C TRP A 26 -24.07 -30.11 1.62
N ALA A 27 -23.48 -29.12 0.96
CA ALA A 27 -22.10 -29.16 0.51
C ALA A 27 -21.10 -29.16 1.69
N ILE A 28 -21.37 -28.38 2.75
CA ILE A 28 -20.56 -28.42 3.98
C ILE A 28 -20.54 -29.84 4.54
N GLU A 29 -21.70 -30.46 4.67
CA GLU A 29 -21.82 -31.77 5.27
C GLU A 29 -21.24 -32.88 4.39
N ASN A 30 -21.58 -32.90 3.10
CA ASN A 30 -21.28 -34.02 2.21
C ASN A 30 -19.96 -33.92 1.46
N ASN A 31 -19.56 -32.68 1.08
CA ASN A 31 -18.32 -32.48 0.33
C ASN A 31 -17.14 -32.09 1.24
N CYS A 32 -17.43 -31.45 2.38
CA CYS A 32 -16.40 -30.94 3.28
C CYS A 32 -16.39 -31.62 4.66
N GLY A 33 -17.21 -32.68 4.87
CA GLY A 33 -17.24 -33.44 6.11
C GLY A 33 -17.62 -32.61 7.34
N GLY A 34 -18.44 -31.60 7.20
CA GLY A 34 -18.84 -30.67 8.26
C GLY A 34 -17.83 -29.51 8.49
N ASP A 35 -16.72 -29.47 7.77
CA ASP A 35 -15.70 -28.43 7.90
C ASP A 35 -16.08 -27.18 7.07
N VAL A 36 -16.51 -26.14 7.78
CA VAL A 36 -16.90 -24.86 7.19
C VAL A 36 -15.71 -24.11 6.56
N GLU A 37 -14.50 -24.26 7.13
CA GLU A 37 -13.31 -23.60 6.58
C GLU A 37 -12.89 -24.26 5.27
N LEU A 38 -12.96 -25.60 5.20
CA LEU A 38 -12.76 -26.33 3.94
C LEU A 38 -13.82 -25.91 2.90
N PHE A 39 -15.09 -25.76 3.32
CA PHE A 39 -16.15 -25.28 2.42
C PHE A 39 -15.83 -23.89 1.85
N ARG A 40 -15.40 -22.95 2.68
CA ARG A 40 -15.01 -21.61 2.24
C ARG A 40 -13.82 -21.62 1.28
N GLN A 41 -12.93 -22.57 1.44
CA GLN A 41 -11.80 -22.77 0.53
C GLN A 41 -12.24 -23.28 -0.85
N GLU A 42 -13.12 -24.26 -0.88
CA GLU A 42 -13.56 -24.92 -2.13
C GLU A 42 -14.68 -24.15 -2.84
N TYR A 43 -15.52 -23.44 -2.06
CA TYR A 43 -16.69 -22.70 -2.53
C TYR A 43 -16.76 -21.30 -1.92
N PRO A 44 -15.77 -20.43 -2.18
CA PRO A 44 -15.73 -19.10 -1.58
C PRO A 44 -16.91 -18.25 -2.03
N ALA A 45 -17.54 -17.53 -1.10
CA ALA A 45 -18.65 -16.63 -1.39
C ALA A 45 -18.20 -15.32 -2.06
N CYS A 46 -16.92 -14.96 -1.93
CA CYS A 46 -16.31 -13.78 -2.55
C CYS A 46 -14.81 -14.01 -2.77
N PRO A 47 -14.15 -13.22 -3.64
CA PRO A 47 -12.71 -13.34 -3.90
C PRO A 47 -11.85 -13.23 -2.62
N GLU A 48 -12.24 -12.39 -1.68
CA GLU A 48 -11.55 -12.18 -0.42
C GLU A 48 -11.56 -13.46 0.44
N GLU A 49 -12.68 -14.18 0.46
CA GLU A 49 -12.79 -15.45 1.19
C GLU A 49 -11.87 -16.53 0.59
N ALA A 50 -11.74 -16.58 -0.74
CA ALA A 50 -10.83 -17.50 -1.42
C ALA A 50 -9.37 -17.30 -1.01
N PHE A 51 -8.94 -16.05 -0.86
CA PHE A 51 -7.58 -15.73 -0.42
C PHE A 51 -7.33 -16.02 1.06
N LEU A 52 -8.34 -15.87 1.91
CA LEU A 52 -8.22 -16.09 3.35
C LEU A 52 -8.27 -17.57 3.75
N SER A 53 -8.83 -18.42 2.92
CA SER A 53 -9.01 -19.87 3.22
C SER A 53 -7.80 -20.73 2.86
N THR A 54 -6.86 -20.24 2.01
CA THR A 54 -5.69 -21.01 1.59
C THR A 54 -4.57 -20.97 2.62
N GLY A 55 -4.42 -22.02 3.40
CA GLY A 55 -3.25 -22.27 4.28
C GLY A 55 -3.34 -21.66 5.69
N SER A 56 -2.31 -21.94 6.50
CA SER A 56 -2.15 -21.36 7.84
C SER A 56 -1.74 -19.88 7.72
N CYS A 57 -2.71 -18.97 7.77
CA CYS A 57 -2.45 -17.55 7.80
C CYS A 57 -1.79 -17.15 9.12
N ILE A 58 -0.65 -16.44 9.05
CA ILE A 58 0.05 -15.91 10.24
C ILE A 58 -0.81 -14.84 10.94
N PHE A 59 -1.63 -14.11 10.17
CA PHE A 59 -2.47 -13.05 10.69
C PHE A 59 -3.87 -13.57 11.05
N ASP A 60 -4.47 -12.97 12.06
CA ASP A 60 -5.88 -13.22 12.41
C ASP A 60 -6.78 -12.78 11.23
N LYS A 61 -7.45 -13.75 10.62
CA LYS A 61 -8.33 -13.53 9.46
C LYS A 61 -9.50 -12.61 9.79
N ALA A 62 -10.10 -12.73 10.98
CA ALA A 62 -11.21 -11.89 11.40
C ALA A 62 -10.78 -10.43 11.55
N ALA A 63 -9.59 -10.20 12.12
CA ALA A 63 -9.00 -8.87 12.24
C ALA A 63 -8.69 -8.26 10.87
N LEU A 64 -8.17 -9.06 9.91
CA LEU A 64 -7.93 -8.61 8.53
C LEU A 64 -9.23 -8.20 7.84
N MET A 65 -10.29 -9.02 7.94
CA MET A 65 -11.59 -8.71 7.34
C MET A 65 -12.22 -7.47 7.96
N ALA A 66 -12.19 -7.35 9.28
CA ALA A 66 -12.68 -6.16 9.97
C ALA A 66 -11.92 -4.90 9.51
N ARG A 67 -10.59 -5.01 9.34
CA ARG A 67 -9.76 -3.92 8.83
C ARG A 67 -10.11 -3.55 7.39
N LEU A 68 -10.28 -4.55 6.52
CA LEU A 68 -10.66 -4.33 5.12
C LEU A 68 -12.00 -3.61 4.99
N GLN A 69 -12.99 -4.00 5.80
CA GLN A 69 -14.31 -3.36 5.82
C GLN A 69 -14.28 -1.94 6.40
N ALA A 70 -13.29 -1.62 7.22
CA ALA A 70 -13.11 -0.29 7.82
C ALA A 70 -12.23 0.64 6.98
N LEU A 71 -11.78 0.22 5.78
CA LEU A 71 -11.00 1.08 4.89
C LEU A 71 -11.90 2.19 4.31
N GLU A 72 -11.44 3.42 4.45
CA GLU A 72 -12.07 4.57 3.81
C GLU A 72 -11.45 4.82 2.43
N PRO A 73 -12.24 5.31 1.46
CA PRO A 73 -11.70 5.72 0.17
C PRO A 73 -10.74 6.90 0.34
N PRO A 74 -9.81 7.13 -0.60
CA PRO A 74 -8.94 8.29 -0.55
C PRO A 74 -9.77 9.57 -0.66
N MET A 75 -9.38 10.59 0.09
CA MET A 75 -10.00 11.93 0.03
C MET A 75 -9.79 12.60 -1.33
N ARG A 76 -8.57 12.41 -1.90
CA ARG A 76 -8.18 12.97 -3.19
C ARG A 76 -7.31 12.00 -3.95
N ARG A 77 -7.34 12.11 -5.27
CA ARG A 77 -6.38 11.50 -6.17
C ARG A 77 -5.70 12.59 -6.98
N VAL A 78 -4.37 12.62 -6.96
CA VAL A 78 -3.60 13.73 -7.51
C VAL A 78 -2.39 13.26 -8.34
N ARG A 79 -1.89 14.19 -9.16
CA ARG A 79 -0.53 14.21 -9.69
C ARG A 79 0.19 15.44 -9.16
N PHE A 80 1.51 15.37 -9.02
CA PHE A 80 2.29 16.53 -8.65
C PHE A 80 2.82 17.25 -9.89
N GLU A 81 2.80 18.57 -9.83
CA GLU A 81 3.49 19.45 -10.76
C GLU A 81 4.75 20.01 -10.10
N TYR A 82 5.84 20.01 -10.84
CA TYR A 82 7.14 20.47 -10.36
C TYR A 82 7.88 21.25 -11.44
N ALA A 83 8.94 21.96 -11.04
CA ALA A 83 9.90 22.60 -11.91
C ALA A 83 11.31 22.20 -11.50
N GLU A 84 12.19 22.05 -12.47
CA GLU A 84 13.63 21.91 -12.26
C GLU A 84 14.34 23.19 -12.68
N HIS A 85 15.11 23.77 -11.78
CA HIS A 85 15.92 24.94 -12.05
C HIS A 85 17.25 24.86 -11.33
N GLY A 86 18.35 25.06 -12.06
CA GLY A 86 19.70 25.02 -11.48
C GLY A 86 20.08 23.67 -10.85
N GLY A 87 19.47 22.57 -11.32
CA GLY A 87 19.70 21.21 -10.78
C GLY A 87 18.90 20.91 -9.52
N LEU A 88 17.97 21.78 -9.12
CA LEU A 88 17.08 21.56 -7.96
C LEU A 88 15.64 21.38 -8.42
N LEU A 89 14.92 20.48 -7.76
CA LEU A 89 13.49 20.28 -7.97
C LEU A 89 12.68 21.09 -6.97
N THR A 90 11.66 21.76 -7.47
CA THR A 90 10.69 22.53 -6.67
C THR A 90 9.29 22.02 -6.94
N LEU A 91 8.56 21.63 -5.89
CA LEU A 91 7.15 21.31 -5.98
C LEU A 91 6.33 22.56 -6.27
N LEU A 92 5.54 22.55 -7.32
CA LEU A 92 4.61 23.62 -7.68
C LEU A 92 3.22 23.42 -7.07
N GLY A 93 2.76 22.16 -6.99
CA GLY A 93 1.47 21.84 -6.37
C GLY A 93 1.00 20.42 -6.63
N ALA A 94 -0.10 20.09 -5.97
CA ALA A 94 -0.86 18.85 -6.17
C ALA A 94 -2.13 19.17 -6.96
N VAL A 95 -2.29 18.59 -8.13
CA VAL A 95 -3.43 18.80 -9.04
C VAL A 95 -4.33 17.57 -8.98
N ASP A 96 -5.63 17.78 -8.75
CA ASP A 96 -6.61 16.72 -8.75
C ASP A 96 -6.67 16.06 -10.13
N ASP A 97 -6.48 14.74 -10.15
CA ASP A 97 -6.45 13.95 -11.37
C ASP A 97 -7.01 12.55 -11.08
N LYS A 98 -8.11 12.20 -11.75
CA LYS A 98 -8.76 10.88 -11.59
C LYS A 98 -7.86 9.71 -11.98
N ALA A 99 -6.86 9.94 -12.82
CA ALA A 99 -5.85 8.97 -13.22
C ALA A 99 -4.49 9.18 -12.53
N GLY A 100 -4.39 10.18 -11.63
CA GLY A 100 -3.15 10.54 -10.94
C GLY A 100 -2.55 9.37 -10.16
N PRO A 101 -1.22 9.32 -9.99
CA PRO A 101 -0.54 8.22 -9.34
C PRO A 101 -0.65 8.24 -7.81
N VAL A 102 -1.08 9.35 -7.21
CA VAL A 102 -1.07 9.53 -5.75
C VAL A 102 -2.48 9.54 -5.18
N LEU A 103 -2.71 8.67 -4.21
CA LEU A 103 -3.92 8.62 -3.40
C LEU A 103 -3.64 9.29 -2.04
N ILE A 104 -4.39 10.34 -1.70
CA ILE A 104 -4.28 11.05 -0.42
C ILE A 104 -5.46 10.64 0.46
N TYR A 105 -5.17 10.06 1.62
CA TYR A 105 -6.15 9.69 2.63
C TYR A 105 -6.28 10.73 3.73
N ARG A 106 -5.20 11.48 4.00
CA ARG A 106 -5.17 12.61 4.94
C ARG A 106 -4.24 13.68 4.40
N GLU A 107 -4.67 14.94 4.47
CA GLU A 107 -3.81 16.07 4.12
C GLU A 107 -2.69 16.24 5.15
N PRO A 108 -1.53 16.80 4.74
CA PRO A 108 -0.45 17.06 5.67
C PRO A 108 -0.82 18.11 6.72
N GLU A 109 -0.51 17.84 7.98
CA GLU A 109 -0.65 18.79 9.08
C GLU A 109 0.65 19.58 9.25
N PRO A 110 0.61 20.91 9.37
CA PRO A 110 1.80 21.73 9.52
C PRO A 110 2.68 21.28 10.72
N GLY A 111 3.97 21.11 10.46
CA GLY A 111 4.94 20.73 11.49
C GLY A 111 4.92 19.26 11.92
N LYS A 112 3.99 18.46 11.43
CA LYS A 112 3.93 17.03 11.73
C LYS A 112 5.03 16.27 10.99
N PRO A 113 5.74 15.34 11.64
CA PRO A 113 6.76 14.54 10.97
C PRO A 113 6.12 13.39 10.19
N TYR A 114 6.62 13.17 8.96
CA TYR A 114 6.23 12.06 8.10
C TYR A 114 7.45 11.27 7.65
N VAL A 115 7.22 10.00 7.32
CA VAL A 115 8.19 9.13 6.66
C VAL A 115 7.61 8.63 5.35
N LEU A 116 8.45 8.48 4.34
CA LEU A 116 8.07 8.03 3.01
C LEU A 116 8.98 6.88 2.61
N GLY A 117 8.40 5.68 2.53
CA GLY A 117 9.06 4.47 2.04
C GLY A 117 8.72 4.23 0.58
N GLY A 118 9.72 3.89 -0.21
CA GLY A 118 9.56 3.59 -1.63
C GLY A 118 10.13 2.24 -2.03
N ASP A 119 9.42 1.56 -2.93
CA ASP A 119 9.83 0.30 -3.54
C ASP A 119 9.92 0.49 -5.05
N THR A 120 11.03 0.02 -5.63
CA THR A 120 11.32 0.14 -7.06
C THR A 120 10.89 -1.12 -7.79
N ALA A 121 10.32 -0.96 -8.98
CA ALA A 121 10.00 -2.06 -9.87
C ALA A 121 11.10 -2.24 -10.93
N GLY A 122 11.22 -3.47 -11.43
CA GLY A 122 12.08 -3.76 -12.59
C GLY A 122 11.42 -3.41 -13.91
N ASP A 123 12.16 -3.63 -14.98
CA ASP A 123 11.63 -3.55 -16.35
C ASP A 123 10.48 -4.54 -16.52
N GLY A 124 9.24 -4.03 -16.60
CA GLY A 124 8.06 -4.88 -16.74
C GLY A 124 6.74 -4.16 -16.41
N SER A 125 5.72 -4.96 -16.06
CA SER A 125 4.37 -4.47 -15.74
C SER A 125 4.19 -4.08 -14.28
N ASP A 126 5.23 -4.19 -13.45
CA ASP A 126 5.13 -3.91 -12.03
C ASP A 126 5.10 -2.42 -11.74
N ASN A 127 4.44 -2.06 -10.64
CA ASN A 127 4.33 -0.67 -10.25
C ASN A 127 5.45 -0.28 -9.29
N PHE A 128 6.01 0.88 -9.51
CA PHE A 128 6.74 1.59 -8.47
C PHE A 128 5.77 2.06 -7.40
N THR A 129 6.14 1.97 -6.14
CA THR A 129 5.28 2.35 -5.03
C THR A 129 5.96 3.31 -4.06
N GLY A 130 5.14 4.10 -3.38
CA GLY A 130 5.54 4.98 -2.28
C GLY A 130 4.46 5.00 -1.21
N GLN A 131 4.85 4.87 0.07
CA GLN A 131 3.95 4.85 1.21
C GLN A 131 4.32 5.96 2.17
N VAL A 132 3.40 6.89 2.41
CA VAL A 132 3.60 7.95 3.43
C VAL A 132 2.92 7.55 4.73
N LEU A 133 3.67 7.58 5.80
CA LEU A 133 3.17 7.31 7.15
C LEU A 133 3.34 8.55 8.02
N ASP A 134 2.32 8.84 8.82
CA ASP A 134 2.42 9.74 9.96
C ASP A 134 3.38 9.12 10.99
N ASN A 135 4.53 9.76 11.22
CA ASN A 135 5.57 9.21 12.09
C ASN A 135 5.20 9.27 13.59
N THR A 136 4.08 9.86 13.95
CA THR A 136 3.60 9.89 15.34
C THR A 136 2.64 8.75 15.65
N THR A 137 1.86 8.29 14.65
CA THR A 137 0.83 7.27 14.83
C THR A 137 1.11 5.97 14.10
N GLY A 138 2.02 5.98 13.11
CA GLY A 138 2.23 4.88 12.18
C GLY A 138 1.11 4.73 11.13
N GLY A 139 0.13 5.64 11.14
CA GLY A 139 -1.01 5.59 10.21
C GLY A 139 -0.59 5.99 8.79
N GLN A 140 -1.04 5.22 7.79
CA GLN A 140 -0.85 5.55 6.39
C GLN A 140 -1.70 6.77 6.00
N VAL A 141 -1.08 7.75 5.33
CA VAL A 141 -1.73 9.00 4.93
C VAL A 141 -1.77 9.21 3.43
N ALA A 142 -0.84 8.61 2.68
CA ALA A 142 -0.87 8.63 1.21
C ALA A 142 -0.16 7.43 0.61
N VAL A 143 -0.51 7.13 -0.64
CA VAL A 143 0.09 6.07 -1.46
C VAL A 143 0.38 6.62 -2.85
N LEU A 144 1.60 6.40 -3.34
CA LEU A 144 1.97 6.57 -4.74
C LEU A 144 2.04 5.18 -5.38
N LYS A 145 1.42 5.00 -6.56
CA LYS A 145 1.49 3.74 -7.30
C LYS A 145 1.26 3.96 -8.79
N GLN A 146 2.25 3.63 -9.60
CA GLN A 146 2.15 3.63 -11.06
C GLN A 146 3.36 2.90 -11.69
N PRO A 147 3.27 2.39 -12.93
CA PRO A 147 4.44 2.04 -13.72
C PRO A 147 5.14 3.33 -14.18
N PHE A 148 6.23 3.69 -13.52
CA PHE A 148 7.06 4.85 -13.84
C PHE A 148 8.36 4.43 -14.54
N ASP A 149 8.97 5.40 -15.22
CA ASP A 149 10.40 5.38 -15.41
C ASP A 149 11.08 5.82 -14.12
N GLU A 150 12.30 5.33 -13.85
CA GLU A 150 13.00 5.55 -12.57
C GLU A 150 13.25 7.04 -12.23
N ASP A 151 13.48 7.85 -13.26
CA ASP A 151 13.71 9.29 -13.12
C ASP A 151 12.42 10.04 -12.75
N GLU A 152 11.28 9.70 -13.38
CA GLU A 152 9.99 10.28 -13.02
C GLU A 152 9.52 9.80 -11.65
N TYR A 153 9.75 8.51 -11.33
CA TYR A 153 9.50 8.01 -9.99
C TYR A 153 10.25 8.81 -8.91
N ALA A 154 11.55 9.07 -9.11
CA ALA A 154 12.33 9.88 -8.18
C ALA A 154 11.72 11.28 -7.99
N ARG A 155 11.29 11.93 -9.07
CA ARG A 155 10.66 13.26 -9.04
C ARG A 155 9.34 13.27 -8.30
N GLN A 156 8.47 12.29 -8.57
CA GLN A 156 7.18 12.15 -7.88
C GLN A 156 7.34 11.81 -6.40
N MET A 157 8.34 10.99 -6.04
CA MET A 157 8.69 10.69 -4.65
C MET A 157 9.19 11.94 -3.92
N MET A 158 10.04 12.76 -4.56
CA MET A 158 10.47 14.04 -3.98
C MET A 158 9.29 14.98 -3.77
N CYS A 159 8.41 15.12 -4.76
CA CYS A 159 7.22 15.94 -4.66
C CYS A 159 6.31 15.49 -3.51
N LEU A 160 6.06 14.19 -3.41
CA LEU A 160 5.28 13.60 -2.33
C LEU A 160 5.93 13.86 -0.97
N GLY A 161 7.25 13.73 -0.88
CA GLY A 161 8.02 14.04 0.32
C GLY A 161 7.93 15.52 0.72
N TYR A 162 8.07 16.44 -0.24
CA TYR A 162 7.91 17.87 0.02
C TYR A 162 6.48 18.24 0.44
N PHE A 163 5.48 17.66 -0.20
CA PHE A 163 4.08 17.84 0.15
C PHE A 163 3.80 17.44 1.61
N TYR A 164 4.42 16.36 2.08
CA TYR A 164 4.34 15.91 3.47
C TYR A 164 5.48 16.45 4.34
N ASN A 165 5.63 17.77 4.40
CA ASN A 165 6.56 18.51 5.27
C ASN A 165 8.03 18.08 5.15
N THR A 166 8.47 17.76 3.93
CA THR A 166 9.81 17.21 3.69
C THR A 166 10.04 15.92 4.48
N ALA A 167 9.19 14.92 4.23
CA ALA A 167 9.22 13.61 4.87
C ALA A 167 10.62 12.97 4.79
N LEU A 168 10.98 12.14 5.78
CA LEU A 168 12.18 11.32 5.67
C LEU A 168 11.95 10.25 4.59
N LEU A 169 12.70 10.36 3.49
CA LEU A 169 12.57 9.51 2.30
C LEU A 169 13.54 8.33 2.38
N GLY A 170 13.01 7.10 2.32
CA GLY A 170 13.79 5.88 2.16
C GLY A 170 13.30 5.11 0.93
N ILE A 171 14.15 4.86 -0.04
CA ILE A 171 13.86 4.04 -1.22
C ILE A 171 14.65 2.75 -1.12
N GLU A 172 14.04 1.62 -1.43
CA GLU A 172 14.71 0.33 -1.44
C GLU A 172 15.78 0.28 -2.54
N ALA A 173 16.97 -0.23 -2.19
CA ALA A 173 18.16 -0.21 -3.04
C ALA A 173 18.51 -1.60 -3.63
N ASN A 174 17.61 -2.59 -3.49
CA ASN A 174 17.86 -3.97 -3.89
C ASN A 174 17.90 -4.15 -5.42
N PHE A 175 17.06 -3.43 -6.16
CA PHE A 175 16.97 -3.52 -7.62
C PHE A 175 17.76 -2.42 -8.31
N SER A 176 17.53 -1.15 -7.92
CA SER A 176 18.20 0.02 -8.48
C SER A 176 18.55 1.06 -7.42
N THR A 177 19.72 1.68 -7.57
CA THR A 177 20.10 2.85 -6.75
C THR A 177 19.89 4.17 -7.49
N PHE A 178 19.38 4.12 -8.73
CA PHE A 178 19.24 5.31 -9.56
C PHE A 178 18.26 6.33 -8.93
N PRO A 179 17.05 5.98 -8.47
CA PRO A 179 16.12 6.93 -7.88
C PRO A 179 16.71 7.64 -6.64
N ILE A 180 17.47 6.92 -5.82
CA ILE A 180 18.15 7.49 -4.64
C ILE A 180 19.17 8.56 -5.05
N LYS A 181 20.00 8.25 -6.05
CA LYS A 181 21.02 9.17 -6.57
C LYS A 181 20.36 10.38 -7.25
N GLU A 182 19.26 10.17 -7.94
CA GLU A 182 18.52 11.24 -8.62
C GLU A 182 17.89 12.18 -7.58
N CYS A 183 17.30 11.66 -6.50
CA CYS A 183 16.83 12.49 -5.39
C CYS A 183 17.96 13.31 -4.76
N THR A 184 19.16 12.73 -4.63
CA THR A 184 20.36 13.48 -4.16
C THR A 184 20.77 14.56 -5.15
N ARG A 185 20.82 14.24 -6.44
CA ARG A 185 21.18 15.18 -7.52
C ARG A 185 20.23 16.37 -7.57
N LEU A 186 18.92 16.11 -7.41
CA LEU A 186 17.86 17.11 -7.44
C LEU A 186 17.67 17.85 -6.11
N GLY A 187 18.49 17.54 -5.09
CA GLY A 187 18.58 18.30 -3.85
C GLY A 187 17.56 17.94 -2.79
N TYR A 188 17.01 16.70 -2.77
CA TYR A 188 16.13 16.31 -1.67
C TYR A 188 16.90 16.22 -0.34
N PRO A 189 16.52 16.98 0.72
CA PRO A 189 17.40 17.21 1.87
C PRO A 189 17.34 16.08 2.93
N ARG A 190 16.29 15.24 2.94
CA ARG A 190 16.05 14.27 4.01
C ARG A 190 15.90 12.85 3.49
N GLN A 191 17.02 12.27 3.07
CA GLN A 191 17.07 10.86 2.67
C GLN A 191 17.57 9.98 3.80
N TYR A 192 16.93 8.82 3.99
CA TYR A 192 17.40 7.78 4.90
C TYR A 192 18.69 7.18 4.35
N ALA A 193 19.67 7.05 5.22
CA ALA A 193 20.88 6.28 4.98
C ALA A 193 21.30 5.64 6.29
N ARG A 194 21.74 4.39 6.25
CA ARG A 194 22.35 3.76 7.41
C ARG A 194 23.84 4.09 7.49
N GLU A 195 24.34 4.25 8.70
CA GLU A 195 25.76 4.38 8.94
C GLU A 195 26.38 2.99 9.09
N VAL A 196 27.39 2.72 8.28
CA VAL A 196 28.12 1.45 8.28
C VAL A 196 29.60 1.76 8.49
N THR A 197 30.24 1.06 9.42
CA THR A 197 31.69 1.15 9.56
C THR A 197 32.36 0.31 8.46
N ASP A 198 33.12 0.95 7.61
CA ASP A 198 33.91 0.26 6.59
C ASP A 198 34.95 -0.64 7.27
N SER A 199 34.98 -1.90 6.89
CA SER A 199 35.82 -2.93 7.52
C SER A 199 37.33 -2.72 7.31
N TYR A 200 37.72 -2.01 6.23
CA TYR A 200 39.12 -1.73 5.90
C TYR A 200 39.61 -0.42 6.46
N THR A 201 38.81 0.64 6.34
CA THR A 201 39.22 2.00 6.72
C THR A 201 38.81 2.36 8.14
N GLN A 202 37.93 1.57 8.78
CA GLN A 202 37.31 1.84 10.08
C GLN A 202 36.59 3.20 10.15
N ARG A 203 36.22 3.75 8.98
CA ARG A 203 35.47 5.00 8.88
C ARG A 203 33.96 4.72 8.80
N LEU A 204 33.19 5.62 9.41
CA LEU A 204 31.75 5.64 9.22
C LEU A 204 31.41 6.12 7.81
N GLU A 205 30.72 5.29 7.07
CA GLU A 205 30.19 5.60 5.75
C GLU A 205 28.67 5.58 5.78
N ARG A 206 28.07 6.48 5.00
CA ARG A 206 26.63 6.46 4.78
C ARG A 206 26.33 5.56 3.57
N ARG A 207 25.51 4.54 3.77
CA ARG A 207 25.00 3.66 2.71
C ARG A 207 23.48 3.72 2.64
N TYR A 208 22.99 3.90 1.45
CA TYR A 208 21.57 3.88 1.15
C TYR A 208 21.07 2.45 1.00
#